data_ed2b1cf62be4a4a25d23eab9ba2dad8a
#
_entry.id   ed2b1cf62be4a4a25d23eab9ba2dad8a
#
_cell.length_a   1.000
_cell.length_b   1.000
_cell.length_c   1.000
_cell.angle_alpha   90.00
_cell.angle_beta   90.00
_cell.angle_gamma   90.00
#
_symmetry.space_group_name_H-M   'P 1'
#
loop_
_entity.id
_entity.type
_entity.pdbx_description
1 polymer ?
#
loop_
_entity_poly.entity_id
_entity_poly.type
_entity_poly.pdbx_seq_one_letter_code
_entity_poly.pdbx_strand_id
1 'polypeptide(L)'
;MTEIPEHLLKRSRERRASGGDSSGASGGESSAAPVPAAAATPAVKAAVPAEPVTVAAVPDAPHVAAAKSRGRIPYWAMATLSLLPIFLFMYVRGLQPQKAEASGPIAIGIENYGSCASCHGADGGGGAGRAFSNMESLKTFPHIEDMLNWVYVGTEGYEAADVATYGDPNREGGAHAPRSYNGSAMPAQGASYGGALTEYEILGLVCHIRYDLAGADADGEWAEEFEKWCSEESEIFTGLQDGSLTFDTLPGVGTQPRLGTPADQEIMGAE
;
A
#
# COMPACT_ATOMS: atom_id res chain seq x y z
N MET A 1 11.29 -21.06 -14.52
CA MET A 1 12.10 -21.64 -13.42
C MET A 1 13.49 -21.04 -13.58
N THR A 2 13.91 -20.17 -12.67
CA THR A 2 15.24 -19.54 -12.69
C THR A 2 16.19 -20.44 -11.92
N GLU A 3 17.14 -21.07 -12.64
CA GLU A 3 18.21 -21.86 -12.01
C GLU A 3 19.15 -20.93 -11.24
N ILE A 4 19.41 -21.28 -9.98
CA ILE A 4 20.33 -20.54 -9.13
C ILE A 4 21.77 -20.94 -9.56
N PRO A 5 22.65 -19.97 -9.90
CA PRO A 5 24.01 -20.26 -10.33
C PRO A 5 24.80 -21.06 -9.26
N GLU A 6 25.50 -22.11 -9.70
CA GLU A 6 26.23 -23.05 -8.83
C GLU A 6 27.28 -22.38 -7.91
N HIS A 7 27.89 -21.26 -8.33
CA HIS A 7 28.84 -20.52 -7.50
C HIS A 7 28.23 -19.92 -6.23
N LEU A 8 26.93 -19.62 -6.22
CA LEU A 8 26.23 -19.14 -5.02
C LEU A 8 25.92 -20.29 -4.05
N LEU A 9 25.63 -21.46 -4.57
CA LEU A 9 25.44 -22.66 -3.76
C LEU A 9 26.72 -23.13 -3.10
N LYS A 10 27.86 -23.03 -3.80
CA LYS A 10 29.17 -23.33 -3.25
C LYS A 10 29.57 -22.41 -2.10
N ARG A 11 29.35 -21.11 -2.27
CA ARG A 11 29.64 -20.09 -1.25
C ARG A 11 28.78 -20.25 0.01
N SER A 12 27.54 -20.72 -0.16
CA SER A 12 26.63 -21.02 0.96
C SER A 12 27.09 -22.26 1.75
N ARG A 13 27.62 -23.30 1.08
CA ARG A 13 28.14 -24.50 1.73
C ARG A 13 29.45 -24.21 2.50
N GLU A 14 30.31 -23.40 1.94
CA GLU A 14 31.57 -22.98 2.60
C GLU A 14 31.33 -22.18 3.88
N ARG A 15 30.32 -21.29 3.89
CA ARG A 15 29.93 -20.54 5.10
C ARG A 15 29.33 -21.45 6.18
N ARG A 16 28.61 -22.51 5.82
CA ARG A 16 28.11 -23.49 6.82
C ARG A 16 29.19 -24.38 7.39
N ALA A 17 30.22 -24.67 6.61
CA ALA A 17 31.37 -25.49 7.05
C ALA A 17 32.29 -24.71 7.99
N SER A 18 32.39 -23.37 7.85
CA SER A 18 33.26 -22.50 8.69
C SER A 18 32.55 -21.95 9.96
N GLY A 19 31.26 -22.20 10.13
CA GLY A 19 30.41 -21.67 11.23
C GLY A 19 30.07 -22.68 12.35
N GLY A 20 30.72 -23.83 12.40
CA GLY A 20 30.46 -24.85 13.39
C GLY A 20 31.47 -24.85 14.53
N ASP A 21 31.48 -23.86 15.38
CA ASP A 21 31.92 -23.97 16.79
C ASP A 21 31.68 -22.64 17.50
N SER A 22 30.53 -22.48 18.08
CA SER A 22 30.25 -21.71 19.33
C SER A 22 28.76 -21.50 19.52
N SER A 23 28.11 -22.42 20.20
CA SER A 23 26.82 -22.17 20.83
C SER A 23 26.81 -22.89 22.17
N GLY A 24 27.27 -22.22 23.20
CA GLY A 24 26.94 -22.53 24.58
C GLY A 24 25.50 -22.09 24.86
N ALA A 25 24.62 -23.05 25.07
CA ALA A 25 23.28 -22.80 25.50
C ALA A 25 23.23 -22.74 27.02
N SER A 26 22.55 -21.73 27.54
CA SER A 26 22.05 -21.59 28.89
C SER A 26 20.85 -22.52 29.14
N GLY A 27 20.69 -23.00 30.36
CA GLY A 27 19.37 -23.45 30.79
C GLY A 27 19.40 -24.54 31.86
N GLY A 28 19.36 -24.16 33.11
CA GLY A 28 18.35 -24.56 34.09
C GLY A 28 18.41 -25.90 34.81
N GLU A 29 18.47 -25.75 36.14
CA GLU A 29 17.83 -26.52 37.22
C GLU A 29 18.44 -27.83 37.75
N SER A 30 19.02 -27.58 38.94
CA SER A 30 18.67 -28.21 40.24
C SER A 30 18.47 -29.72 40.30
N SER A 31 19.35 -30.44 41.02
CA SER A 31 18.97 -31.23 42.20
C SER A 31 20.17 -31.79 42.95
N ALA A 32 20.00 -31.84 44.27
CA ALA A 32 20.91 -32.08 45.36
C ALA A 32 21.50 -33.50 45.45
N ALA A 33 22.78 -33.48 45.91
CA ALA A 33 23.45 -34.31 46.96
C ALA A 33 23.45 -35.86 46.84
N PRO A 34 24.34 -36.59 47.51
CA PRO A 34 25.21 -36.25 48.64
C PRO A 34 26.70 -36.75 48.52
N VAL A 35 27.49 -36.26 49.48
CA VAL A 35 28.90 -36.59 49.76
C VAL A 35 29.07 -38.02 50.29
N PRO A 36 30.26 -38.68 50.10
CA PRO A 36 31.04 -39.07 51.27
C PRO A 36 32.55 -38.81 51.19
N ALA A 37 33.02 -38.39 52.29
CA ALA A 37 34.23 -38.43 53.08
C ALA A 37 35.52 -39.02 52.53
N ALA A 38 36.56 -38.19 52.72
CA ALA A 38 37.88 -38.40 53.32
C ALA A 38 38.76 -39.57 52.89
N ALA A 39 39.94 -39.23 52.36
CA ALA A 39 41.18 -39.92 52.64
C ALA A 39 42.38 -38.98 52.56
N ALA A 40 43.29 -39.18 53.44
CA ALA A 40 44.36 -38.35 53.92
C ALA A 40 45.48 -38.00 52.94
N THR A 41 46.11 -36.89 53.24
CA THR A 41 47.38 -36.32 52.70
C THR A 41 48.59 -37.26 52.79
N PRO A 42 49.58 -37.00 51.91
CA PRO A 42 50.95 -36.84 52.44
C PRO A 42 51.51 -35.46 52.07
N ALA A 43 52.22 -34.91 53.02
CA ALA A 43 52.96 -33.66 52.96
C ALA A 43 53.99 -33.67 51.85
N VAL A 44 54.00 -32.66 51.00
CA VAL A 44 55.08 -32.38 50.07
C VAL A 44 55.73 -31.06 50.45
N LYS A 45 57.06 -31.17 50.59
CA LYS A 45 58.09 -30.17 50.89
C LYS A 45 57.78 -28.81 50.26
N ALA A 46 57.98 -27.75 51.02
CA ALA A 46 58.02 -26.38 50.61
C ALA A 46 58.94 -26.17 49.41
N ALA A 47 58.41 -25.80 48.30
CA ALA A 47 59.21 -25.32 47.18
C ALA A 47 59.38 -23.81 47.34
N VAL A 48 60.63 -23.40 47.11
CA VAL A 48 61.16 -22.03 47.08
C VAL A 48 60.26 -21.16 46.15
N PRO A 49 59.90 -19.91 46.50
CA PRO A 49 59.14 -19.04 45.59
C PRO A 49 59.93 -18.77 44.34
N ALA A 50 59.53 -19.25 43.21
CA ALA A 50 60.03 -18.84 41.92
C ALA A 50 59.64 -17.35 41.69
N GLU A 51 60.62 -16.54 41.38
CA GLU A 51 60.40 -15.15 40.95
C GLU A 51 59.42 -15.14 39.76
N PRO A 52 58.46 -14.19 39.75
CA PRO A 52 57.51 -14.07 38.64
C PRO A 52 58.27 -13.76 37.35
N VAL A 53 58.33 -14.75 36.47
CA VAL A 53 58.78 -14.54 35.11
C VAL A 53 57.84 -13.51 34.46
N THR A 54 58.29 -12.29 34.30
CA THR A 54 57.61 -11.27 33.51
C THR A 54 57.61 -11.74 32.05
N VAL A 55 56.53 -12.39 31.66
CA VAL A 55 56.27 -12.70 30.25
C VAL A 55 56.15 -11.37 29.52
N ALA A 56 57.11 -11.09 28.64
CA ALA A 56 57.04 -9.89 27.80
C ALA A 56 55.66 -9.89 27.06
N ALA A 57 54.91 -8.84 27.23
CA ALA A 57 53.62 -8.70 26.58
C ALA A 57 53.78 -8.78 25.06
N VAL A 58 53.15 -9.75 24.42
CA VAL A 58 53.16 -9.88 22.97
C VAL A 58 52.56 -8.59 22.40
N PRO A 59 53.29 -7.91 21.45
CA PRO A 59 52.77 -6.67 20.90
C PRO A 59 51.41 -6.90 20.23
N ASP A 60 50.47 -6.01 20.53
CA ASP A 60 49.11 -6.06 19.96
C ASP A 60 49.16 -6.08 18.43
N ALA A 61 48.33 -6.88 17.81
CA ALA A 61 48.16 -6.85 16.36
C ALA A 61 47.77 -5.43 15.89
N PRO A 62 48.19 -4.99 14.70
CA PRO A 62 47.98 -3.58 14.26
C PRO A 62 46.56 -3.07 14.37
N HIS A 63 45.59 -3.91 14.12
CA HIS A 63 44.15 -3.54 14.25
C HIS A 63 43.70 -3.38 15.73
N VAL A 64 44.29 -4.14 16.66
CA VAL A 64 44.03 -4.02 18.10
C VAL A 64 44.67 -2.74 18.66
N ALA A 65 45.91 -2.44 18.26
CA ALA A 65 46.61 -1.22 18.61
C ALA A 65 45.84 0.02 18.09
N ALA A 66 45.36 -0.02 16.84
CA ALA A 66 44.54 1.02 16.26
C ALA A 66 43.17 1.19 17.00
N ALA A 67 42.56 0.10 17.44
CA ALA A 67 41.33 0.17 18.21
C ALA A 67 41.54 0.77 19.61
N LYS A 68 42.66 0.46 20.26
CA LYS A 68 43.04 1.00 21.58
C LYS A 68 43.46 2.47 21.52
N SER A 69 44.03 2.91 20.40
CA SER A 69 44.45 4.31 20.19
C SER A 69 43.33 5.25 19.75
N ARG A 70 42.15 4.71 19.37
CA ARG A 70 40.98 5.53 18.99
C ARG A 70 40.52 6.34 20.19
N GLY A 71 40.53 7.66 20.03
CA GLY A 71 39.92 8.57 20.99
C GLY A 71 38.43 8.26 21.20
N ARG A 72 37.93 8.47 22.41
CA ARG A 72 36.50 8.32 22.71
C ARG A 72 35.71 9.30 21.86
N ILE A 73 34.66 8.84 21.24
CA ILE A 73 33.74 9.72 20.50
C ILE A 73 33.14 10.70 21.50
N PRO A 74 33.23 12.02 21.26
CA PRO A 74 32.64 13.01 22.19
C PRO A 74 31.14 12.86 22.27
N TYR A 75 30.56 13.07 23.46
CA TYR A 75 29.13 12.90 23.70
C TYR A 75 28.24 13.72 22.74
N TRP A 76 28.68 14.92 22.38
CA TRP A 76 27.95 15.75 21.42
C TRP A 76 27.87 15.12 20.03
N ALA A 77 28.95 14.44 19.59
CA ALA A 77 28.95 13.74 18.29
C ALA A 77 28.03 12.50 18.31
N MET A 78 27.96 11.79 19.45
CA MET A 78 27.01 10.69 19.61
C MET A 78 25.57 11.19 19.61
N ALA A 79 25.29 12.31 20.30
CA ALA A 79 23.96 12.90 20.33
C ALA A 79 23.52 13.37 18.93
N THR A 80 24.38 14.05 18.18
CA THR A 80 24.08 14.48 16.82
C THR A 80 23.83 13.31 15.87
N LEU A 81 24.66 12.27 15.96
CA LEU A 81 24.47 11.04 15.16
C LEU A 81 23.18 10.31 15.48
N SER A 82 22.74 10.32 16.74
CA SER A 82 21.49 9.70 17.17
C SER A 82 20.27 10.49 16.70
N LEU A 83 20.37 11.81 16.62
CA LEU A 83 19.28 12.69 16.18
C LEU A 83 19.20 12.79 14.64
N LEU A 84 20.27 12.49 13.94
CA LEU A 84 20.34 12.60 12.47
C LEU A 84 19.27 11.78 11.73
N PRO A 85 18.99 10.51 12.08
CA PRO A 85 17.92 9.74 11.43
C PRO A 85 16.54 10.34 11.72
N ILE A 86 16.30 10.88 12.92
CA ILE A 86 15.03 11.55 13.26
C ILE A 86 14.90 12.82 12.43
N PHE A 87 15.95 13.62 12.36
CA PHE A 87 15.97 14.83 11.53
C PHE A 87 15.75 14.50 10.05
N LEU A 88 16.45 13.48 9.53
CA LEU A 88 16.26 13.04 8.15
C LEU A 88 14.83 12.60 7.88
N PHE A 89 14.23 11.84 8.79
CA PHE A 89 12.83 11.41 8.66
C PHE A 89 11.87 12.61 8.62
N MET A 90 12.04 13.56 9.56
CA MET A 90 11.22 14.78 9.58
C MET A 90 11.44 15.66 8.34
N TYR A 91 12.68 15.76 7.88
CA TYR A 91 13.04 16.51 6.67
C TYR A 91 12.41 15.91 5.42
N VAL A 92 12.50 14.60 5.24
CA VAL A 92 11.85 13.91 4.11
C VAL A 92 10.34 14.07 4.15
N ARG A 93 9.75 13.96 5.35
CA ARG A 93 8.30 14.16 5.51
C ARG A 93 7.88 15.61 5.21
N GLY A 94 8.67 16.57 5.61
CA GLY A 94 8.41 18.01 5.36
C GLY A 94 8.61 18.42 3.90
N LEU A 95 9.43 17.69 3.14
CA LEU A 95 9.64 17.90 1.71
C LEU A 95 8.65 17.14 0.82
N GLN A 96 7.86 16.23 1.40
CA GLN A 96 6.79 15.61 0.61
C GLN A 96 5.82 16.70 0.17
N PRO A 97 5.43 16.71 -1.13
CA PRO A 97 4.38 17.61 -1.59
C PRO A 97 3.18 17.44 -0.65
N GLN A 98 2.78 18.52 0.00
CA GLN A 98 1.52 18.52 0.72
C GLN A 98 0.44 18.30 -0.34
N LYS A 99 -0.26 17.15 -0.32
CA LYS A 99 -1.49 17.05 -1.08
C LYS A 99 -2.36 18.21 -0.62
N ALA A 100 -2.77 19.05 -1.56
CA ALA A 100 -3.82 20.01 -1.30
C ALA A 100 -4.95 19.23 -0.63
N GLU A 101 -5.50 19.74 0.46
CA GLU A 101 -6.68 19.14 1.06
C GLU A 101 -7.74 19.10 -0.06
N ALA A 102 -8.23 17.92 -0.37
CA ALA A 102 -9.26 17.78 -1.37
C ALA A 102 -10.50 18.54 -0.90
N SER A 103 -11.11 19.25 -1.80
CA SER A 103 -12.34 20.02 -1.57
C SER A 103 -13.38 19.63 -2.61
N GLY A 104 -14.59 20.08 -2.45
CA GLY A 104 -15.67 19.82 -3.41
C GLY A 104 -15.96 18.32 -3.60
N PRO A 105 -16.27 17.89 -4.84
CA PRO A 105 -16.66 16.51 -5.15
C PRO A 105 -15.62 15.47 -4.71
N ILE A 106 -14.34 15.73 -4.92
CA ILE A 106 -13.27 14.78 -4.56
C ILE A 106 -13.21 14.54 -3.05
N ALA A 107 -13.38 15.58 -2.22
CA ALA A 107 -13.42 15.42 -0.76
C ALA A 107 -14.55 14.48 -0.32
N ILE A 108 -15.74 14.69 -0.88
CA ILE A 108 -16.90 13.81 -0.64
C ILE A 108 -16.61 12.37 -1.07
N GLY A 109 -15.90 12.21 -2.19
CA GLY A 109 -15.50 10.89 -2.68
C GLY A 109 -14.54 10.17 -1.73
N ILE A 110 -13.55 10.87 -1.20
CA ILE A 110 -12.60 10.34 -0.21
C ILE A 110 -13.34 9.84 1.05
N GLU A 111 -14.30 10.64 1.56
CA GLU A 111 -15.09 10.27 2.74
C GLU A 111 -15.90 9.00 2.52
N ASN A 112 -16.46 8.80 1.33
CA ASN A 112 -17.33 7.67 1.01
C ASN A 112 -16.57 6.45 0.46
N TYR A 113 -15.29 6.56 0.10
CA TYR A 113 -14.52 5.47 -0.51
C TYR A 113 -14.23 4.29 0.45
N GLY A 114 -14.32 4.50 1.76
CA GLY A 114 -13.95 3.49 2.75
C GLY A 114 -14.62 2.12 2.57
N SER A 115 -15.89 2.08 2.17
CA SER A 115 -16.62 0.83 1.88
C SER A 115 -16.12 0.14 0.61
N CYS A 116 -15.72 0.90 -0.39
CA CYS A 116 -15.21 0.42 -1.68
C CYS A 116 -13.81 -0.16 -1.55
N ALA A 117 -12.99 0.41 -0.65
CA ALA A 117 -11.62 0.02 -0.41
C ALA A 117 -11.48 -1.45 0.02
N SER A 118 -12.49 -2.02 0.67
CA SER A 118 -12.50 -3.42 1.10
C SER A 118 -12.36 -4.42 -0.06
N CYS A 119 -12.90 -4.08 -1.24
CA CYS A 119 -12.84 -4.89 -2.45
C CYS A 119 -11.83 -4.36 -3.47
N HIS A 120 -11.73 -3.03 -3.62
CA HIS A 120 -10.95 -2.38 -4.66
C HIS A 120 -9.55 -1.93 -4.20
N GLY A 121 -9.22 -2.12 -2.90
CA GLY A 121 -7.96 -1.64 -2.31
C GLY A 121 -8.04 -0.16 -1.91
N ALA A 122 -7.30 0.23 -0.88
CA ALA A 122 -7.27 1.63 -0.41
C ALA A 122 -6.63 2.60 -1.42
N ASP A 123 -5.80 2.07 -2.29
CA ASP A 123 -5.09 2.76 -3.38
C ASP A 123 -5.70 2.49 -4.77
N GLY A 124 -6.86 1.83 -4.82
CA GLY A 124 -7.48 1.43 -6.07
C GLY A 124 -6.75 0.31 -6.83
N GLY A 125 -5.80 -0.38 -6.18
CA GLY A 125 -5.01 -1.44 -6.82
C GLY A 125 -5.76 -2.75 -7.08
N GLY A 126 -7.01 -2.86 -6.65
CA GLY A 126 -7.84 -4.05 -6.82
C GLY A 126 -7.71 -5.05 -5.68
N GLY A 127 -8.36 -6.19 -5.85
CA GLY A 127 -8.40 -7.28 -4.87
C GLY A 127 -9.56 -8.21 -5.15
N ALA A 128 -10.57 -8.25 -4.31
CA ALA A 128 -11.84 -8.92 -4.61
C ALA A 128 -12.61 -8.23 -5.75
N GLY A 129 -12.45 -6.91 -5.88
CA GLY A 129 -12.94 -6.09 -7.00
C GLY A 129 -11.82 -5.76 -8.00
N ARG A 130 -12.20 -5.24 -9.16
CA ARG A 130 -11.26 -4.81 -10.21
C ARG A 130 -10.43 -3.62 -9.74
N ALA A 131 -9.20 -3.51 -10.26
CA ALA A 131 -8.37 -2.33 -10.06
C ALA A 131 -8.98 -1.10 -10.75
N PHE A 132 -8.78 0.07 -10.13
CA PHE A 132 -9.04 1.38 -10.70
C PHE A 132 -7.76 2.03 -11.21
N SER A 133 -6.65 1.80 -10.51
CA SER A 133 -5.34 2.37 -10.79
C SER A 133 -4.83 2.02 -12.18
N ASN A 134 -3.79 2.76 -12.63
CA ASN A 134 -3.20 2.61 -13.97
C ASN A 134 -4.22 2.80 -15.11
N MET A 135 -5.12 3.74 -14.93
CA MET A 135 -6.16 4.11 -15.89
C MET A 135 -7.18 2.99 -16.22
N GLU A 136 -7.22 1.91 -15.43
CA GLU A 136 -8.12 0.78 -15.73
C GLU A 136 -9.61 1.17 -15.65
N SER A 137 -9.99 2.04 -14.71
CA SER A 137 -11.37 2.56 -14.67
C SER A 137 -11.68 3.46 -15.86
N LEU A 138 -10.71 4.25 -16.34
CA LEU A 138 -10.87 5.15 -17.49
C LEU A 138 -10.96 4.37 -18.81
N LYS A 139 -10.19 3.29 -18.95
CA LYS A 139 -10.32 2.36 -20.10
C LYS A 139 -11.65 1.62 -20.09
N THR A 140 -12.19 1.33 -18.92
CA THR A 140 -13.49 0.67 -18.80
C THR A 140 -14.63 1.64 -19.04
N PHE A 141 -14.50 2.86 -18.52
CA PHE A 141 -15.49 3.93 -18.61
C PHE A 141 -14.82 5.20 -19.12
N PRO A 142 -14.65 5.34 -20.45
CA PRO A 142 -14.13 6.58 -21.04
C PRO A 142 -14.98 7.81 -20.66
N HIS A 143 -16.29 7.63 -20.57
CA HIS A 143 -17.22 8.66 -20.14
C HIS A 143 -17.61 8.50 -18.68
N ILE A 144 -17.58 9.58 -17.91
CA ILE A 144 -17.91 9.58 -16.48
C ILE A 144 -19.37 9.15 -16.26
N GLU A 145 -20.26 9.48 -17.16
CA GLU A 145 -21.68 9.15 -17.12
C GLU A 145 -21.92 7.64 -17.03
N ASP A 146 -21.18 6.85 -17.78
CA ASP A 146 -21.27 5.38 -17.75
C ASP A 146 -20.78 4.82 -16.41
N MET A 147 -19.76 5.42 -15.84
CA MET A 147 -19.25 5.01 -14.53
C MET A 147 -20.24 5.38 -13.42
N LEU A 148 -20.84 6.57 -13.48
CA LEU A 148 -21.90 6.99 -12.56
C LEU A 148 -23.08 6.01 -12.58
N ASN A 149 -23.54 5.65 -13.78
CA ASN A 149 -24.61 4.69 -13.97
C ASN A 149 -24.25 3.31 -13.40
N TRP A 150 -23.04 2.79 -13.70
CA TRP A 150 -22.59 1.51 -13.17
C TRP A 150 -22.52 1.50 -11.63
N VAL A 151 -21.97 2.54 -11.02
CA VAL A 151 -21.86 2.66 -9.55
C VAL A 151 -23.23 2.77 -8.91
N TYR A 152 -24.15 3.50 -9.53
CA TYR A 152 -25.51 3.66 -9.04
C TYR A 152 -26.27 2.35 -9.04
N VAL A 153 -26.24 1.63 -10.16
CA VAL A 153 -27.08 0.44 -10.43
C VAL A 153 -26.48 -0.85 -9.85
N GLY A 154 -25.16 -1.00 -9.90
CA GLY A 154 -24.46 -2.20 -9.46
C GLY A 154 -24.70 -3.45 -10.31
N THR A 155 -23.99 -4.53 -9.98
CA THR A 155 -24.04 -5.79 -10.73
C THR A 155 -25.45 -6.38 -10.84
N GLU A 156 -26.18 -6.42 -9.73
CA GLU A 156 -27.50 -7.07 -9.68
C GLU A 156 -28.55 -6.32 -10.51
N GLY A 157 -28.46 -4.99 -10.56
CA GLY A 157 -29.34 -4.20 -11.40
C GLY A 157 -29.11 -4.44 -12.89
N TYR A 158 -27.84 -4.58 -13.31
CA TYR A 158 -27.51 -4.94 -14.70
C TYR A 158 -27.98 -6.34 -15.05
N GLU A 159 -27.82 -7.31 -14.17
CA GLU A 159 -28.31 -8.68 -14.35
C GLU A 159 -29.85 -8.73 -14.41
N ALA A 160 -30.53 -8.00 -13.54
CA ALA A 160 -32.01 -7.94 -13.52
C ALA A 160 -32.60 -7.30 -14.78
N ALA A 161 -31.84 -6.40 -15.42
CA ALA A 161 -32.24 -5.75 -16.66
C ALA A 161 -31.78 -6.52 -17.92
N ASP A 162 -31.19 -7.71 -17.75
CA ASP A 162 -30.63 -8.55 -18.84
C ASP A 162 -29.58 -7.78 -19.70
N VAL A 163 -28.84 -6.87 -19.10
CA VAL A 163 -27.74 -6.16 -19.73
C VAL A 163 -26.47 -7.00 -19.58
N ALA A 164 -26.06 -7.62 -20.69
CA ALA A 164 -25.02 -8.65 -20.69
C ALA A 164 -23.60 -8.12 -20.37
N THR A 165 -23.33 -6.84 -20.64
CA THR A 165 -21.99 -6.25 -20.48
C THR A 165 -22.07 -4.80 -20.00
N TYR A 166 -20.97 -4.33 -19.38
CA TYR A 166 -20.78 -2.93 -19.00
C TYR A 166 -19.40 -2.45 -19.45
N GLY A 167 -19.25 -1.15 -19.54
CA GLY A 167 -18.00 -0.50 -20.00
C GLY A 167 -17.85 -0.46 -21.52
N ASP A 168 -16.74 0.13 -21.95
CA ASP A 168 -16.46 0.36 -23.36
C ASP A 168 -16.22 -0.96 -24.13
N PRO A 169 -17.02 -1.25 -25.17
CA PRO A 169 -16.82 -2.44 -25.99
C PRO A 169 -15.53 -2.39 -26.83
N ASN A 170 -14.97 -1.21 -27.07
CA ASN A 170 -13.76 -1.01 -27.88
C ASN A 170 -12.45 -1.09 -27.07
N ARG A 171 -12.53 -1.18 -25.73
CA ARG A 171 -11.34 -1.34 -24.91
C ARG A 171 -10.60 -2.64 -25.22
N GLU A 172 -9.31 -2.70 -24.93
CA GLU A 172 -8.54 -3.94 -25.01
C GLU A 172 -9.17 -5.01 -24.11
N GLY A 173 -9.56 -6.12 -24.70
CA GLY A 173 -10.30 -7.20 -24.02
C GLY A 173 -11.81 -7.05 -24.04
N GLY A 174 -12.37 -5.98 -24.62
CA GLY A 174 -13.80 -5.73 -24.75
C GLY A 174 -14.50 -5.34 -23.45
N ALA A 175 -15.81 -5.10 -23.54
CA ALA A 175 -16.65 -4.82 -22.38
C ALA A 175 -16.69 -6.00 -21.40
N HIS A 176 -16.98 -5.73 -20.15
CA HIS A 176 -17.01 -6.74 -19.09
C HIS A 176 -18.42 -7.31 -18.88
N ALA A 177 -18.54 -8.62 -18.69
CA ALA A 177 -19.77 -9.16 -18.13
C ALA A 177 -19.85 -8.86 -16.62
N PRO A 178 -21.08 -8.67 -16.05
CA PRO A 178 -21.26 -8.19 -14.68
C PRO A 178 -20.51 -8.96 -13.59
N ARG A 179 -20.40 -10.29 -13.67
CA ARG A 179 -19.64 -11.11 -12.69
C ARG A 179 -18.35 -11.70 -13.23
N SER A 180 -17.77 -11.11 -14.28
CA SER A 180 -16.59 -11.69 -14.95
C SER A 180 -15.29 -11.60 -14.15
N TYR A 181 -15.29 -10.90 -12.99
CA TYR A 181 -14.14 -10.81 -12.11
C TYR A 181 -14.43 -11.50 -10.78
N ASN A 182 -13.75 -12.62 -10.52
CA ASN A 182 -13.88 -13.44 -9.30
C ASN A 182 -15.31 -13.90 -8.94
N GLY A 183 -16.29 -13.76 -9.83
CA GLY A 183 -17.68 -14.06 -9.58
C GLY A 183 -18.39 -13.14 -8.57
N SER A 184 -17.69 -12.14 -8.06
CA SER A 184 -18.21 -11.19 -7.08
C SER A 184 -19.14 -10.17 -7.71
N ALA A 185 -20.21 -9.82 -7.00
CA ALA A 185 -21.07 -8.70 -7.34
C ALA A 185 -20.49 -7.39 -6.81
N MET A 186 -20.55 -6.33 -7.60
CA MET A 186 -20.41 -4.97 -7.11
C MET A 186 -21.76 -4.52 -6.56
N PRO A 187 -21.87 -4.16 -5.26
CA PRO A 187 -23.12 -3.67 -4.69
C PRO A 187 -23.55 -2.35 -5.36
N ALA A 188 -24.83 -2.19 -5.58
CA ALA A 188 -25.40 -0.90 -5.98
C ALA A 188 -25.18 0.15 -4.88
N GLN A 189 -24.88 1.38 -5.27
CA GLN A 189 -24.76 2.50 -4.34
C GLN A 189 -26.00 3.41 -4.38
N GLY A 190 -26.77 3.37 -5.48
CA GLY A 190 -27.96 4.18 -5.66
C GLY A 190 -29.16 3.69 -4.84
N ALA A 191 -29.92 4.63 -4.31
CA ALA A 191 -31.06 4.36 -3.42
C ALA A 191 -32.15 3.46 -4.05
N SER A 192 -32.40 3.60 -5.37
CA SER A 192 -33.40 2.78 -6.09
C SER A 192 -33.03 1.29 -6.14
N TYR A 193 -31.77 0.95 -5.89
CA TYR A 193 -31.23 -0.42 -5.86
C TYR A 193 -30.79 -0.85 -4.46
N GLY A 194 -31.23 -0.13 -3.42
CA GLY A 194 -30.90 -0.46 -2.03
C GLY A 194 -29.56 0.04 -1.54
N GLY A 195 -28.87 0.87 -2.32
CA GLY A 195 -27.65 1.58 -1.91
C GLY A 195 -27.96 2.69 -0.88
N ALA A 196 -26.92 3.18 -0.24
CA ALA A 196 -27.01 4.16 0.83
C ALA A 196 -26.53 5.57 0.44
N LEU A 197 -25.91 5.72 -0.74
CA LEU A 197 -25.35 6.98 -1.18
C LEU A 197 -26.37 7.81 -1.97
N THR A 198 -26.31 9.10 -1.76
CA THR A 198 -27.00 10.09 -2.58
C THR A 198 -26.28 10.26 -3.92
N GLU A 199 -26.93 10.86 -4.88
CA GLU A 199 -26.38 11.03 -6.24
C GLU A 199 -25.14 11.94 -6.24
N TYR A 200 -25.11 13.00 -5.41
CA TYR A 200 -23.92 13.84 -5.29
C TYR A 200 -22.75 13.12 -4.58
N GLU A 201 -23.02 12.22 -3.64
CA GLU A 201 -21.98 11.39 -3.02
C GLU A 201 -21.43 10.37 -4.01
N ILE A 202 -22.27 9.79 -4.87
CA ILE A 202 -21.85 8.90 -5.96
C ILE A 202 -20.99 9.67 -6.96
N LEU A 203 -21.37 10.90 -7.33
CA LEU A 203 -20.56 11.76 -8.18
C LEU A 203 -19.18 12.01 -7.54
N GLY A 204 -19.17 12.43 -6.27
CA GLY A 204 -17.91 12.63 -5.53
C GLY A 204 -17.04 11.39 -5.51
N LEU A 205 -17.63 10.23 -5.24
CA LEU A 205 -16.93 8.93 -5.24
C LEU A 205 -16.30 8.62 -6.61
N VAL A 206 -17.03 8.84 -7.69
CA VAL A 206 -16.54 8.62 -9.06
C VAL A 206 -15.43 9.60 -9.40
N CYS A 207 -15.54 10.88 -9.01
CA CYS A 207 -14.48 11.87 -9.19
C CYS A 207 -13.19 11.45 -8.47
N HIS A 208 -13.29 11.02 -7.20
CA HIS A 208 -12.13 10.51 -6.46
C HIS A 208 -11.48 9.29 -7.16
N ILE A 209 -12.29 8.34 -7.63
CA ILE A 209 -11.77 7.16 -8.34
C ILE A 209 -11.06 7.55 -9.63
N ARG A 210 -11.63 8.46 -10.44
CA ARG A 210 -11.06 8.84 -11.73
C ARG A 210 -9.78 9.67 -11.59
N TYR A 211 -9.79 10.68 -10.73
CA TYR A 211 -8.69 11.65 -10.65
C TYR A 211 -7.61 11.29 -9.63
N ASP A 212 -7.97 10.75 -8.47
CA ASP A 212 -6.97 10.39 -7.44
C ASP A 212 -6.44 8.97 -7.60
N LEU A 213 -7.30 8.00 -7.92
CA LEU A 213 -6.92 6.58 -7.92
C LEU A 213 -6.54 6.06 -9.31
N ALA A 214 -7.29 6.43 -10.34
CA ALA A 214 -7.02 6.01 -11.71
C ALA A 214 -5.97 6.88 -12.40
N GLY A 215 -5.80 8.13 -11.98
CA GLY A 215 -4.77 9.03 -12.45
C GLY A 215 -5.17 9.81 -13.71
N ALA A 216 -6.45 10.16 -13.86
CA ALA A 216 -6.87 11.14 -14.88
C ALA A 216 -6.18 12.48 -14.61
N ASP A 217 -5.68 13.13 -15.67
CA ASP A 217 -5.03 14.43 -15.58
C ASP A 217 -6.09 15.54 -15.69
N ALA A 218 -6.40 16.16 -14.55
CA ALA A 218 -7.38 17.25 -14.46
C ALA A 218 -6.97 18.53 -15.18
N ASP A 219 -5.69 18.72 -15.46
CA ASP A 219 -5.16 19.88 -16.18
C ASP A 219 -4.85 19.56 -17.66
N GLY A 220 -5.03 18.30 -18.08
CA GLY A 220 -4.68 17.79 -19.40
C GLY A 220 -5.86 17.26 -20.19
N GLU A 221 -5.77 16.00 -20.60
CA GLU A 221 -6.77 15.34 -21.47
C GLU A 221 -8.18 15.35 -20.87
N TRP A 222 -8.29 15.32 -19.55
CA TRP A 222 -9.56 15.21 -18.82
C TRP A 222 -10.03 16.53 -18.20
N ALA A 223 -9.43 17.67 -18.58
CA ALA A 223 -9.72 18.98 -17.99
C ALA A 223 -11.20 19.39 -18.17
N GLU A 224 -11.78 19.19 -19.36
CA GLU A 224 -13.19 19.53 -19.61
C GLU A 224 -14.16 18.68 -18.78
N GLU A 225 -13.87 17.38 -18.64
CA GLU A 225 -14.65 16.49 -17.78
C GLU A 225 -14.53 16.92 -16.32
N PHE A 226 -13.29 17.22 -15.87
CA PHE A 226 -13.03 17.66 -14.51
C PHE A 226 -13.82 18.92 -14.15
N GLU A 227 -13.71 19.96 -14.97
CA GLU A 227 -14.41 21.23 -14.75
C GLU A 227 -15.93 21.03 -14.74
N LYS A 228 -16.45 20.24 -15.66
CA LYS A 228 -17.90 20.00 -15.77
C LYS A 228 -18.46 19.21 -14.57
N TRP A 229 -17.72 18.19 -14.08
CA TRP A 229 -18.27 17.20 -13.13
C TRP A 229 -17.63 17.24 -11.75
N CYS A 230 -16.32 17.49 -11.67
CA CYS A 230 -15.50 17.22 -10.50
C CYS A 230 -14.86 18.45 -9.85
N SER A 231 -14.97 19.61 -10.47
CA SER A 231 -14.49 20.86 -9.86
C SER A 231 -15.42 21.33 -8.74
N GLU A 232 -14.93 22.19 -7.87
CA GLU A 232 -15.72 22.81 -6.81
C GLU A 232 -16.83 23.71 -7.36
N GLU A 233 -16.60 24.31 -8.53
CA GLU A 233 -17.49 25.20 -9.23
C GLU A 233 -18.49 24.46 -10.13
N SER A 234 -18.45 23.12 -10.17
CA SER A 234 -19.33 22.30 -10.98
C SER A 234 -20.82 22.58 -10.67
N GLU A 235 -21.53 23.07 -11.68
CA GLU A 235 -22.99 23.27 -11.58
C GLU A 235 -23.74 21.95 -11.39
N ILE A 236 -23.20 20.85 -11.96
CA ILE A 236 -23.76 19.51 -11.81
C ILE A 236 -23.64 19.06 -10.36
N PHE A 237 -22.46 19.21 -9.77
CA PHE A 237 -22.26 18.83 -8.37
C PHE A 237 -23.17 19.63 -7.43
N THR A 238 -23.21 20.95 -7.62
CA THR A 238 -24.07 21.83 -6.80
C THR A 238 -25.54 21.49 -6.99
N GLY A 239 -25.97 21.24 -8.22
CA GLY A 239 -27.34 20.91 -8.53
C GLY A 239 -27.79 19.55 -7.99
N LEU A 240 -26.90 18.55 -7.96
CA LEU A 240 -27.16 17.27 -7.30
C LEU A 240 -27.20 17.42 -5.77
N GLN A 241 -26.35 18.29 -5.20
CA GLN A 241 -26.29 18.53 -3.77
C GLN A 241 -27.53 19.23 -3.23
N ASP A 242 -28.05 20.23 -3.96
CA ASP A 242 -29.25 20.98 -3.57
C ASP A 242 -30.55 20.33 -4.06
N GLY A 243 -30.44 19.26 -4.86
CA GLY A 243 -31.59 18.50 -5.38
C GLY A 243 -32.28 19.14 -6.58
N SER A 244 -31.73 20.19 -7.19
CA SER A 244 -32.25 20.79 -8.43
C SER A 244 -31.97 19.91 -9.66
N LEU A 245 -30.94 19.05 -9.59
CA LEU A 245 -30.62 18.04 -10.58
C LEU A 245 -30.71 16.63 -9.98
N THR A 246 -30.95 15.65 -10.83
CA THR A 246 -30.92 14.23 -10.52
C THR A 246 -30.23 13.48 -11.66
N PHE A 247 -29.77 12.25 -11.44
CA PHE A 247 -29.19 11.44 -12.50
C PHE A 247 -30.15 11.21 -13.68
N ASP A 248 -31.45 11.15 -13.41
CA ASP A 248 -32.46 11.04 -14.48
C ASP A 248 -32.61 12.31 -15.30
N THR A 249 -32.23 13.48 -14.77
CA THR A 249 -32.27 14.75 -15.51
C THR A 249 -30.94 15.03 -16.24
N LEU A 250 -29.87 14.31 -15.90
CA LEU A 250 -28.56 14.49 -16.52
C LEU A 250 -28.46 13.66 -17.80
N PRO A 251 -28.12 14.31 -18.95
CA PRO A 251 -27.88 13.59 -20.18
C PRO A 251 -26.82 12.51 -20.01
N GLY A 252 -27.12 11.32 -20.50
CA GLY A 252 -26.14 10.23 -20.48
C GLY A 252 -25.93 9.51 -19.16
N VAL A 253 -26.48 9.94 -18.03
CA VAL A 253 -26.38 9.24 -16.74
C VAL A 253 -27.56 8.28 -16.54
N GLY A 254 -28.68 8.77 -16.09
CA GLY A 254 -29.86 7.96 -15.79
C GLY A 254 -29.70 6.99 -14.62
N THR A 255 -30.81 6.46 -14.15
CA THR A 255 -30.87 5.48 -13.04
C THR A 255 -31.17 4.06 -13.51
N GLN A 256 -31.34 3.84 -14.82
CA GLN A 256 -31.58 2.51 -15.40
C GLN A 256 -30.28 1.94 -15.99
N PRO A 257 -30.06 0.59 -15.88
CA PRO A 257 -28.88 -0.06 -16.48
C PRO A 257 -28.80 0.20 -17.97
N ARG A 258 -27.58 0.46 -18.47
CA ARG A 258 -27.34 0.73 -19.88
C ARG A 258 -26.00 0.16 -20.33
N LEU A 259 -25.84 -0.04 -21.62
CA LEU A 259 -24.56 -0.37 -22.25
C LEU A 259 -23.63 0.86 -22.21
N GLY A 260 -22.36 0.62 -21.98
CA GLY A 260 -21.35 1.67 -22.02
C GLY A 260 -21.26 2.34 -23.38
N THR A 261 -20.94 3.62 -23.36
CA THR A 261 -20.74 4.41 -24.56
C THR A 261 -19.34 4.16 -25.12
N PRO A 262 -19.18 3.85 -26.42
CA PRO A 262 -17.86 3.80 -27.03
C PRO A 262 -17.11 5.13 -26.89
N ALA A 263 -15.78 5.06 -26.67
CA ALA A 263 -14.93 6.23 -26.44
C ALA A 263 -14.94 7.27 -27.58
N ASP A 264 -15.26 6.83 -28.80
CA ASP A 264 -15.32 7.64 -30.01
C ASP A 264 -16.72 8.18 -30.36
N GLN A 265 -17.73 7.84 -29.56
CA GLN A 265 -19.06 8.40 -29.71
C GLN A 265 -19.21 9.66 -28.85
N GLU A 266 -19.32 10.82 -29.50
CA GLU A 266 -19.83 12.01 -28.85
C GLU A 266 -21.20 11.70 -28.26
N ILE A 267 -21.40 12.06 -26.98
CA ILE A 267 -22.71 11.97 -26.37
C ILE A 267 -23.65 12.91 -27.13
N MET A 268 -24.37 12.38 -28.10
CA MET A 268 -25.36 13.14 -28.84
C MET A 268 -26.47 13.53 -27.90
N GLY A 269 -26.45 14.78 -27.42
CA GLY A 269 -27.51 15.33 -26.59
C GLY A 269 -27.10 16.48 -25.66
N ALA A 270 -25.89 17.02 -25.77
CA ALA A 270 -25.53 18.28 -25.13
C ALA A 270 -25.82 19.46 -26.10
N GLU A 271 -27.12 19.78 -26.34
CA GLU A 271 -27.60 21.07 -26.84
C GLU A 271 -28.50 21.71 -25.78
#